data_0d2e4bb891e4fe6a8dfea3c06febe04e
#
_entry.id   0d2e4bb891e4fe6a8dfea3c06febe04e
#
_cell.length_a   1.000
_cell.length_b   1.000
_cell.length_c   1.000
_cell.angle_alpha   90.00
_cell.angle_beta   90.00
_cell.angle_gamma   90.00
#
_symmetry.space_group_name_H-M   'P 1'
#
loop_
_entity.id
_entity.type
_entity.pdbx_description
1 polymer ?
#
loop_
_entity_poly.entity_id
_entity_poly.type
_entity_poly.pdbx_seq_one_letter_code
_entity_poly.pdbx_strand_id
1 'polypeptide(L)'
;MRPSPHLGPACTCTRRIPNAFLSTSTSTSTSRRQFHASSRLNSPAQPSADEVNRARAYCANLVKTYDAPSHVLQTFIPPASRDAYLAIRAFNVDVARVADTTSTPTIGMMRMQFWRDTITKSLAGTPPKEPVAILLANAAEDLHARSGGKSRLSKNWFHRIINTREQYLGNPPYPNLSALESYAENTYSAMLYLTLSALPQASVTTDHIASHIGKAMGIAAVLRGIPFIAFPPKQAFGSTNGAILLPLDVMAETGVKEEDIFRSGASAPGLRDAVFTVATRANDHLITAREMLSKLRVEGTVGHDFEHENDEEHQYTSLDAGKDAKLAEVEQAFGVFMPSVATQSWLDRLQKVDFDLFDASLRRADWKLPWKAYWTYSRRKL
;
A
#
# COMPACT_ATOMS: atom_id res chain seq x y z
N MET A 1 -31.83 -40.97 39.11
CA MET A 1 -31.41 -42.40 39.17
C MET A 1 -30.03 -42.52 38.52
N ARG A 2 -29.01 -42.74 39.34
CA ARG A 2 -27.69 -43.26 38.94
C ARG A 2 -27.83 -44.78 38.75
N PRO A 3 -26.87 -45.54 38.15
CA PRO A 3 -25.44 -45.55 38.54
C PRO A 3 -24.40 -45.70 37.44
N SER A 4 -23.15 -45.31 37.75
CA SER A 4 -21.88 -45.89 37.28
C SER A 4 -21.67 -47.24 38.05
N PRO A 5 -20.58 -48.06 37.92
CA PRO A 5 -19.24 -47.91 37.29
C PRO A 5 -18.73 -49.19 36.62
N HIS A 6 -17.50 -49.21 36.04
CA HIS A 6 -16.52 -50.28 36.29
C HIS A 6 -15.10 -49.94 35.78
N LEU A 7 -14.16 -50.14 36.73
CA LEU A 7 -12.70 -50.01 36.61
C LEU A 7 -12.05 -51.36 36.25
N GLY A 8 -10.87 -51.25 35.55
CA GLY A 8 -9.64 -51.96 35.79
C GLY A 8 -9.31 -53.13 34.86
N PRO A 9 -8.09 -53.68 34.85
CA PRO A 9 -6.83 -53.21 35.48
C PRO A 9 -5.59 -53.25 34.59
N ALA A 10 -4.47 -52.75 35.14
CA ALA A 10 -3.11 -52.71 34.63
C ALA A 10 -2.44 -54.06 34.46
N CYS A 11 -1.47 -54.16 33.54
CA CYS A 11 -0.45 -55.22 33.54
C CYS A 11 0.93 -54.65 33.27
N THR A 12 1.73 -54.65 34.33
CA THR A 12 3.19 -54.50 34.37
C THR A 12 3.86 -55.79 33.92
N CYS A 13 4.91 -55.69 33.13
CA CYS A 13 5.87 -56.79 32.98
C CYS A 13 7.30 -56.26 32.84
N THR A 14 8.03 -56.40 33.92
CA THR A 14 9.48 -56.28 34.05
C THR A 14 10.17 -57.52 33.53
N ARG A 15 11.27 -57.41 32.79
CA ARG A 15 12.29 -58.47 32.70
C ARG A 15 13.70 -57.92 32.68
N ARG A 16 14.50 -58.61 33.52
CA ARG A 16 15.90 -58.37 33.94
C ARG A 16 16.91 -58.81 32.87
N ILE A 17 18.09 -58.15 33.03
CA ILE A 17 19.39 -58.40 32.41
C ILE A 17 20.00 -59.72 32.89
N PRO A 18 20.96 -60.32 32.16
CA PRO A 18 22.24 -60.63 32.80
C PRO A 18 23.47 -60.19 31.99
N ASN A 19 24.51 -59.80 32.77
CA ASN A 19 25.87 -59.54 32.39
C ASN A 19 26.63 -60.85 32.02
N ALA A 20 27.54 -60.72 31.05
CA ALA A 20 28.72 -61.59 31.01
C ALA A 20 29.89 -60.84 30.37
N PHE A 21 30.97 -60.80 31.12
CA PHE A 21 32.32 -60.34 30.74
C PHE A 21 32.96 -61.26 29.71
N LEU A 22 33.74 -60.69 28.78
CA LEU A 22 35.04 -61.27 28.38
C LEU A 22 35.85 -60.22 27.58
N SER A 23 37.04 -59.95 28.06
CA SER A 23 38.08 -59.10 27.50
C SER A 23 38.84 -59.80 26.37
N THR A 24 39.05 -59.10 25.26
CA THR A 24 40.20 -59.32 24.36
C THR A 24 40.67 -58.01 23.75
N SER A 25 41.91 -57.65 24.05
CA SER A 25 42.67 -56.53 23.53
C SER A 25 43.07 -56.82 22.07
N THR A 26 42.70 -55.93 21.14
CA THR A 26 43.38 -55.82 19.85
C THR A 26 43.49 -54.34 19.51
N SER A 27 44.73 -53.92 19.43
CA SER A 27 45.15 -52.60 18.99
C SER A 27 44.83 -52.37 17.51
N THR A 28 43.96 -51.44 17.22
CA THR A 28 43.79 -50.91 15.88
C THR A 28 43.87 -49.38 15.87
N SER A 29 44.80 -48.92 15.08
CA SER A 29 45.11 -47.52 14.83
C SER A 29 43.87 -46.76 14.37
N THR A 30 43.34 -45.88 15.23
CA THR A 30 42.25 -44.97 14.88
C THR A 30 42.80 -43.78 14.07
N SER A 31 42.63 -43.84 12.76
CA SER A 31 42.69 -42.68 11.90
C SER A 31 41.65 -41.65 12.36
N ARG A 32 42.08 -40.63 13.01
CA ARG A 32 41.26 -39.48 13.44
C ARG A 32 40.82 -38.71 12.19
N ARG A 33 39.67 -39.05 11.60
CA ARG A 33 39.01 -38.16 10.64
C ARG A 33 38.64 -36.88 11.39
N GLN A 34 39.36 -35.81 11.13
CA GLN A 34 38.98 -34.47 11.49
C GLN A 34 37.73 -34.12 10.67
N PHE A 35 36.58 -34.17 11.33
CA PHE A 35 35.40 -33.50 10.81
C PHE A 35 35.63 -31.99 10.91
N HIS A 36 36.07 -31.38 9.82
CA HIS A 36 35.95 -29.94 9.66
C HIS A 36 34.44 -29.65 9.56
N ALA A 37 33.81 -29.35 10.68
CA ALA A 37 32.53 -28.70 10.71
C ALA A 37 32.78 -27.30 10.14
N SER A 38 32.62 -27.17 8.82
CA SER A 38 32.41 -25.87 8.20
C SER A 38 31.07 -25.34 8.72
N SER A 39 31.11 -24.65 9.85
CA SER A 39 30.06 -23.72 10.25
C SER A 39 30.07 -22.58 9.24
N ARG A 40 29.56 -22.81 8.03
CA ARG A 40 29.01 -21.72 7.23
C ARG A 40 27.84 -21.22 8.04
N LEU A 41 28.07 -20.18 8.82
CA LEU A 41 27.01 -19.28 9.23
C LEU A 41 26.24 -18.96 7.94
N ASN A 42 25.04 -19.49 7.81
CA ASN A 42 24.11 -19.13 6.75
C ASN A 42 23.79 -17.65 6.94
N SER A 43 24.61 -16.77 6.41
CA SER A 43 24.14 -15.45 6.06
C SER A 43 22.93 -15.66 5.14
N PRO A 44 21.80 -15.04 5.40
CA PRO A 44 20.66 -15.18 4.52
C PRO A 44 21.14 -14.82 3.11
N ALA A 45 21.02 -15.78 2.19
CA ALA A 45 21.47 -15.59 0.82
C ALA A 45 20.65 -14.45 0.22
N GLN A 46 21.32 -13.43 -0.29
CA GLN A 46 20.67 -12.38 -1.06
C GLN A 46 19.89 -13.02 -2.23
N PRO A 47 18.71 -12.49 -2.60
CA PRO A 47 17.95 -13.00 -3.72
C PRO A 47 18.79 -13.02 -5.00
N SER A 48 18.72 -14.11 -5.77
CA SER A 48 19.40 -14.18 -7.05
C SER A 48 18.78 -13.22 -8.07
N ALA A 49 19.54 -12.83 -9.10
CA ALA A 49 19.04 -11.97 -10.17
C ALA A 49 17.77 -12.54 -10.84
N ASP A 50 17.69 -13.88 -10.97
CA ASP A 50 16.52 -14.56 -11.54
C ASP A 50 15.29 -14.47 -10.61
N GLU A 51 15.50 -14.53 -9.29
CA GLU A 51 14.42 -14.32 -8.32
C GLU A 51 13.91 -12.89 -8.36
N VAL A 52 14.79 -11.90 -8.44
CA VAL A 52 14.43 -10.49 -8.58
C VAL A 52 13.65 -10.24 -9.88
N ASN A 53 14.08 -10.83 -11.02
CA ASN A 53 13.38 -10.69 -12.29
C ASN A 53 11.98 -11.31 -12.25
N ARG A 54 11.82 -12.48 -11.62
CA ARG A 54 10.50 -13.09 -11.41
C ARG A 54 9.62 -12.26 -10.48
N ALA A 55 10.18 -11.71 -9.41
CA ALA A 55 9.49 -10.82 -8.49
C ALA A 55 9.02 -9.55 -9.20
N ARG A 56 9.88 -8.93 -10.03
CA ARG A 56 9.52 -7.76 -10.85
C ARG A 56 8.36 -8.06 -11.80
N ALA A 57 8.42 -9.19 -12.51
CA ALA A 57 7.35 -9.60 -13.42
C ALA A 57 6.03 -9.84 -12.67
N TYR A 58 6.09 -10.48 -11.50
CA TYR A 58 4.92 -10.68 -10.64
C TYR A 58 4.31 -9.34 -10.19
N CYS A 59 5.11 -8.43 -9.64
CA CYS A 59 4.65 -7.12 -9.19
C CYS A 59 4.06 -6.30 -10.35
N ALA A 60 4.70 -6.30 -11.51
CA ALA A 60 4.20 -5.61 -12.70
C ALA A 60 2.84 -6.17 -13.15
N ASN A 61 2.67 -7.49 -13.14
CA ASN A 61 1.39 -8.12 -13.48
C ASN A 61 0.30 -7.83 -12.43
N LEU A 62 0.64 -7.87 -11.15
CA LEU A 62 -0.28 -7.53 -10.05
C LEU A 62 -0.79 -6.09 -10.19
N VAL A 63 0.12 -5.13 -10.38
CA VAL A 63 -0.22 -3.71 -10.59
C VAL A 63 -1.03 -3.53 -11.87
N LYS A 64 -0.65 -4.19 -12.98
CA LYS A 64 -1.40 -4.15 -14.24
C LYS A 64 -2.84 -4.62 -14.08
N THR A 65 -3.06 -5.65 -13.27
CA THR A 65 -4.39 -6.27 -13.09
C THR A 65 -5.29 -5.43 -12.19
N TYR A 66 -4.76 -4.90 -11.09
CA TYR A 66 -5.56 -4.26 -10.03
C TYR A 66 -5.39 -2.74 -9.94
N ASP A 67 -4.32 -2.18 -10.52
CA ASP A 67 -4.04 -0.74 -10.58
C ASP A 67 -3.48 -0.36 -11.95
N ALA A 68 -4.25 -0.64 -13.00
CA ALA A 68 -3.86 -0.39 -14.39
C ALA A 68 -3.39 1.06 -14.65
N PRO A 69 -3.99 2.11 -14.05
CA PRO A 69 -3.48 3.47 -14.20
C PRO A 69 -2.03 3.60 -13.72
N SER A 70 -1.70 3.07 -12.53
CA SER A 70 -0.34 3.13 -12.00
C SER A 70 0.65 2.31 -12.86
N HIS A 71 0.19 1.19 -13.44
CA HIS A 71 1.02 0.42 -14.39
C HIS A 71 1.40 1.25 -15.63
N VAL A 72 0.49 2.05 -16.15
CA VAL A 72 0.77 2.98 -17.26
C VAL A 72 1.72 4.09 -16.82
N LEU A 73 1.46 4.69 -15.67
CA LEU A 73 2.19 5.86 -15.16
C LEU A 73 3.62 5.54 -14.69
N GLN A 74 3.98 4.27 -14.47
CA GLN A 74 5.36 3.88 -14.12
C GLN A 74 6.40 4.34 -15.14
N THR A 75 6.00 4.59 -16.40
CA THR A 75 6.89 5.04 -17.46
C THR A 75 7.48 6.42 -17.19
N PHE A 76 6.80 7.24 -16.39
CA PHE A 76 7.24 8.57 -15.97
C PHE A 76 8.15 8.56 -14.74
N ILE A 77 8.30 7.41 -14.09
CA ILE A 77 9.24 7.22 -12.97
C ILE A 77 10.65 6.95 -13.54
N PRO A 78 11.69 7.61 -13.00
CA PRO A 78 13.07 7.35 -13.40
C PRO A 78 13.41 5.85 -13.36
N PRO A 79 14.13 5.32 -14.36
CA PRO A 79 14.41 3.88 -14.47
C PRO A 79 14.97 3.26 -13.20
N ALA A 80 15.88 3.96 -12.53
CA ALA A 80 16.51 3.50 -11.28
C ALA A 80 15.56 3.40 -10.08
N SER A 81 14.37 3.99 -10.13
CA SER A 81 13.37 3.96 -9.05
C SER A 81 12.12 3.17 -9.41
N ARG A 82 12.07 2.56 -10.60
CA ARG A 82 10.88 1.81 -11.06
C ARG A 82 10.62 0.55 -10.24
N ASP A 83 11.65 -0.15 -9.80
CA ASP A 83 11.50 -1.34 -8.97
C ASP A 83 10.90 -0.98 -7.60
N ALA A 84 11.35 0.12 -6.98
CA ALA A 84 10.75 0.64 -5.77
C ALA A 84 9.28 1.03 -5.98
N TYR A 85 8.99 1.77 -7.06
CA TYR A 85 7.62 2.13 -7.42
C TYR A 85 6.72 0.90 -7.58
N LEU A 86 7.16 -0.11 -8.34
CA LEU A 86 6.40 -1.34 -8.56
C LEU A 86 6.17 -2.11 -7.25
N ALA A 87 7.21 -2.24 -6.40
CA ALA A 87 7.10 -2.92 -5.12
C ALA A 87 6.12 -2.20 -4.18
N ILE A 88 6.19 -0.87 -4.08
CA ILE A 88 5.29 -0.04 -3.27
C ILE A 88 3.83 -0.19 -3.77
N ARG A 89 3.61 -0.12 -5.10
CA ARG A 89 2.28 -0.29 -5.68
C ARG A 89 1.73 -1.70 -5.51
N ALA A 90 2.54 -2.73 -5.71
CA ALA A 90 2.16 -4.13 -5.49
C ALA A 90 1.82 -4.39 -4.00
N PHE A 91 2.64 -3.91 -3.08
CA PHE A 91 2.35 -3.92 -1.65
C PHE A 91 1.00 -3.26 -1.33
N ASN A 92 0.74 -2.07 -1.88
CA ASN A 92 -0.53 -1.37 -1.69
C ASN A 92 -1.72 -2.19 -2.20
N VAL A 93 -1.60 -2.83 -3.37
CA VAL A 93 -2.66 -3.70 -3.93
C VAL A 93 -2.96 -4.85 -2.97
N ASP A 94 -1.94 -5.55 -2.48
CA ASP A 94 -2.12 -6.70 -1.61
C ASP A 94 -2.74 -6.30 -0.26
N VAL A 95 -2.23 -5.23 0.37
CA VAL A 95 -2.78 -4.75 1.66
C VAL A 95 -4.20 -4.20 1.49
N ALA A 96 -4.49 -3.50 0.39
CA ALA A 96 -5.84 -2.99 0.11
C ALA A 96 -6.87 -4.11 -0.03
N ARG A 97 -6.47 -5.24 -0.63
CA ARG A 97 -7.35 -6.37 -0.90
C ARG A 97 -7.54 -7.32 0.28
N VAL A 98 -6.84 -7.08 1.41
CA VAL A 98 -7.00 -7.94 2.59
C VAL A 98 -8.47 -7.98 3.05
N ALA A 99 -9.15 -6.83 3.11
CA ALA A 99 -10.56 -6.75 3.49
C ALA A 99 -11.47 -7.59 2.57
N ASP A 100 -11.18 -7.61 1.27
CA ASP A 100 -12.02 -8.29 0.27
C ASP A 100 -11.70 -9.80 0.15
N THR A 101 -10.51 -10.23 0.58
CA THR A 101 -10.00 -11.59 0.37
C THR A 101 -9.96 -12.43 1.63
N THR A 102 -10.42 -11.90 2.76
CA THR A 102 -10.45 -12.61 4.04
C THR A 102 -11.89 -12.81 4.51
N SER A 103 -12.17 -14.01 5.04
CA SER A 103 -13.51 -14.37 5.48
C SER A 103 -13.89 -13.78 6.85
N THR A 104 -12.92 -13.39 7.64
CA THR A 104 -13.13 -12.81 8.97
C THR A 104 -12.11 -11.69 9.26
N PRO A 105 -12.47 -10.69 10.07
CA PRO A 105 -11.54 -9.63 10.48
C PRO A 105 -10.27 -10.19 11.17
N THR A 106 -10.39 -11.29 11.91
CA THR A 106 -9.24 -11.95 12.56
C THR A 106 -8.20 -12.44 11.55
N ILE A 107 -8.63 -13.08 10.46
CA ILE A 107 -7.73 -13.49 9.38
C ILE A 107 -7.13 -12.26 8.70
N GLY A 108 -7.93 -11.19 8.54
CA GLY A 108 -7.45 -9.90 8.05
C GLY A 108 -6.32 -9.33 8.91
N MET A 109 -6.50 -9.28 10.24
CA MET A 109 -5.45 -8.84 11.18
C MET A 109 -4.19 -9.69 11.09
N MET A 110 -4.31 -11.03 10.96
CA MET A 110 -3.14 -11.91 10.77
C MET A 110 -2.39 -11.59 9.48
N ARG A 111 -3.09 -11.26 8.39
CA ARG A 111 -2.47 -10.82 7.13
C ARG A 111 -1.81 -9.45 7.25
N MET A 112 -2.40 -8.52 8.00
CA MET A 112 -1.76 -7.24 8.29
C MET A 112 -0.48 -7.42 9.09
N GLN A 113 -0.48 -8.33 10.11
CA GLN A 113 0.72 -8.66 10.86
C GLN A 113 1.79 -9.32 9.98
N PHE A 114 1.41 -10.25 9.09
CA PHE A 114 2.33 -10.81 8.10
C PHE A 114 3.03 -9.72 7.28
N TRP A 115 2.30 -8.69 6.84
CA TRP A 115 2.89 -7.58 6.09
C TRP A 115 3.82 -6.71 6.94
N ARG A 116 3.50 -6.45 8.22
CA ARG A 116 4.43 -5.74 9.14
C ARG A 116 5.77 -6.46 9.27
N ASP A 117 5.72 -7.77 9.47
CA ASP A 117 6.92 -8.60 9.60
C ASP A 117 7.69 -8.67 8.28
N THR A 118 6.97 -8.80 7.16
CA THR A 118 7.53 -8.83 5.80
C THR A 118 8.27 -7.56 5.47
N ILE A 119 7.66 -6.38 5.68
CA ILE A 119 8.31 -5.08 5.48
C ILE A 119 9.56 -4.94 6.35
N THR A 120 9.44 -5.29 7.64
CA THR A 120 10.57 -5.19 8.57
C THR A 120 11.76 -6.04 8.11
N LYS A 121 11.51 -7.29 7.70
CA LYS A 121 12.55 -8.19 7.20
C LYS A 121 13.13 -7.73 5.86
N SER A 122 12.29 -7.27 4.94
CA SER A 122 12.72 -6.80 3.61
C SER A 122 13.64 -5.60 3.70
N LEU A 123 13.29 -4.60 4.52
CA LEU A 123 14.12 -3.41 4.73
C LEU A 123 15.38 -3.69 5.57
N ALA A 124 15.42 -4.81 6.30
CA ALA A 124 16.62 -5.32 6.98
C ALA A 124 17.52 -6.19 6.07
N GLY A 125 17.19 -6.35 4.77
CA GLY A 125 17.97 -7.17 3.83
C GLY A 125 17.76 -8.68 3.95
N THR A 126 16.73 -9.13 4.65
CA THR A 126 16.40 -10.56 4.86
C THR A 126 14.95 -10.86 4.40
N PRO A 127 14.60 -10.59 3.12
CA PRO A 127 13.24 -10.73 2.66
C PRO A 127 12.75 -12.19 2.76
N PRO A 128 11.48 -12.43 3.12
CA PRO A 128 10.86 -13.72 2.95
C PRO A 128 10.74 -14.07 1.46
N LYS A 129 10.45 -15.34 1.14
CA LYS A 129 10.25 -15.82 -0.25
C LYS A 129 8.87 -15.39 -0.78
N GLU A 130 8.62 -14.11 -0.77
CA GLU A 130 7.41 -13.46 -1.26
C GLU A 130 7.85 -12.43 -2.33
N PRO A 131 7.23 -12.41 -3.52
CA PRO A 131 7.73 -11.59 -4.64
C PRO A 131 7.81 -10.09 -4.34
N VAL A 132 6.81 -9.52 -3.65
CA VAL A 132 6.82 -8.08 -3.31
C VAL A 132 7.95 -7.78 -2.32
N ALA A 133 8.18 -8.68 -1.35
CA ALA A 133 9.25 -8.57 -0.37
C ALA A 133 10.64 -8.61 -1.03
N ILE A 134 10.83 -9.52 -1.96
CA ILE A 134 12.08 -9.68 -2.72
C ILE A 134 12.37 -8.41 -3.53
N LEU A 135 11.38 -7.92 -4.28
CA LEU A 135 11.55 -6.71 -5.10
C LEU A 135 11.78 -5.47 -4.24
N LEU A 136 11.08 -5.36 -3.10
CA LEU A 136 11.24 -4.25 -2.16
C LEU A 136 12.64 -4.24 -1.54
N ALA A 137 13.16 -5.40 -1.12
CA ALA A 137 14.50 -5.51 -0.54
C ALA A 137 15.57 -5.12 -1.57
N ASN A 138 15.47 -5.64 -2.80
CA ASN A 138 16.37 -5.27 -3.89
C ASN A 138 16.32 -3.75 -4.17
N ALA A 139 15.13 -3.16 -4.24
CA ALA A 139 14.95 -1.74 -4.51
C ALA A 139 15.50 -0.86 -3.36
N ALA A 140 15.39 -1.32 -2.11
CA ALA A 140 15.94 -0.61 -0.95
C ALA A 140 17.48 -0.65 -0.94
N GLU A 141 18.08 -1.78 -1.32
CA GLU A 141 19.52 -1.93 -1.47
C GLU A 141 20.07 -1.05 -2.61
N ASP A 142 19.41 -1.07 -3.77
CA ASP A 142 19.76 -0.22 -4.91
C ASP A 142 19.67 1.28 -4.55
N LEU A 143 18.64 1.69 -3.79
CA LEU A 143 18.50 3.06 -3.31
C LEU A 143 19.65 3.43 -2.37
N HIS A 144 19.97 2.55 -1.42
CA HIS A 144 21.07 2.76 -0.48
C HIS A 144 22.41 2.91 -1.22
N ALA A 145 22.69 2.05 -2.19
CA ALA A 145 23.90 2.11 -3.00
C ALA A 145 23.97 3.41 -3.83
N ARG A 146 22.89 3.77 -4.54
CA ARG A 146 22.82 4.98 -5.38
C ARG A 146 22.97 6.29 -4.60
N SER A 147 22.44 6.32 -3.40
CA SER A 147 22.49 7.51 -2.54
C SER A 147 23.76 7.60 -1.67
N GLY A 148 24.67 6.64 -1.79
CA GLY A 148 25.81 6.53 -0.88
C GLY A 148 25.40 6.38 0.58
N GLY A 149 24.29 5.69 0.84
CA GLY A 149 23.78 5.42 2.17
C GLY A 149 22.89 6.52 2.78
N LYS A 150 22.71 7.63 2.07
CA LYS A 150 21.98 8.80 2.58
C LYS A 150 20.46 8.66 2.55
N SER A 151 19.91 7.91 1.58
CA SER A 151 18.46 7.73 1.41
C SER A 151 18.05 6.30 1.74
N ARG A 152 16.89 6.16 2.40
CA ARG A 152 16.29 4.88 2.77
C ARG A 152 14.78 4.96 2.63
N LEU A 153 14.14 3.84 2.32
CA LEU A 153 12.70 3.72 2.42
C LEU A 153 12.27 3.65 3.89
N SER A 154 11.40 4.55 4.31
CA SER A 154 10.92 4.58 5.69
C SER A 154 9.96 3.42 5.98
N LYS A 155 10.31 2.61 6.99
CA LYS A 155 9.45 1.55 7.50
C LYS A 155 8.13 2.12 8.05
N ASN A 156 8.18 3.31 8.64
CA ASN A 156 7.04 3.93 9.29
C ASN A 156 5.90 4.23 8.30
N TRP A 157 6.22 4.68 7.08
CA TRP A 157 5.20 4.90 6.04
C TRP A 157 4.49 3.61 5.62
N PHE A 158 5.21 2.49 5.51
CA PHE A 158 4.58 1.18 5.26
C PHE A 158 3.67 0.77 6.41
N HIS A 159 4.12 0.93 7.66
CA HIS A 159 3.34 0.59 8.85
C HIS A 159 2.10 1.49 8.98
N ARG A 160 2.21 2.78 8.64
CA ARG A 160 1.10 3.72 8.62
C ARG A 160 0.00 3.24 7.65
N ILE A 161 0.37 2.84 6.43
CA ILE A 161 -0.56 2.26 5.45
C ILE A 161 -1.25 1.00 6.02
N ILE A 162 -0.48 0.09 6.62
CA ILE A 162 -1.01 -1.16 7.20
C ILE A 162 -1.97 -0.85 8.35
N ASN A 163 -1.56 -0.01 9.31
CA ASN A 163 -2.34 0.32 10.50
C ASN A 163 -3.67 1.00 10.12
N THR A 164 -3.62 1.95 9.20
CA THR A 164 -4.82 2.63 8.73
C THR A 164 -5.79 1.67 8.06
N ARG A 165 -5.30 0.77 7.18
CA ARG A 165 -6.17 -0.22 6.52
C ARG A 165 -6.71 -1.26 7.49
N GLU A 166 -5.96 -1.60 8.53
CA GLU A 166 -6.42 -2.51 9.60
C GLU A 166 -7.61 -1.94 10.37
N GLN A 167 -7.61 -0.62 10.64
CA GLN A 167 -8.73 0.07 11.30
C GLN A 167 -10.02 0.00 10.48
N TYR A 168 -9.91 -0.12 9.16
CA TYR A 168 -11.05 -0.21 8.24
C TYR A 168 -11.32 -1.65 7.73
N LEU A 169 -10.76 -2.67 8.40
CA LEU A 169 -11.16 -4.07 8.16
C LEU A 169 -12.63 -4.27 8.53
N GLY A 170 -13.40 -4.86 7.61
CA GLY A 170 -14.85 -5.01 7.78
C GLY A 170 -15.66 -3.80 7.29
N ASN A 171 -15.00 -2.83 6.65
CA ASN A 171 -15.63 -1.68 6.00
C ASN A 171 -16.50 -0.82 6.93
N PRO A 172 -16.02 -0.41 8.14
CA PRO A 172 -16.74 0.56 8.94
C PRO A 172 -16.86 1.89 8.18
N PRO A 173 -18.01 2.61 8.28
CA PRO A 173 -18.17 3.88 7.61
C PRO A 173 -17.24 4.94 8.20
N TYR A 174 -16.87 5.95 7.40
CA TYR A 174 -16.12 7.10 7.89
C TYR A 174 -17.03 8.00 8.72
N PRO A 175 -16.64 8.39 9.97
CA PRO A 175 -17.47 9.26 10.80
C PRO A 175 -17.78 10.61 10.15
N ASN A 176 -16.83 11.18 9.44
CA ASN A 176 -16.92 12.46 8.76
C ASN A 176 -15.95 12.56 7.58
N LEU A 177 -16.07 13.63 6.81
CA LEU A 177 -15.22 13.87 5.64
C LEU A 177 -13.73 14.00 6.03
N SER A 178 -13.41 14.60 7.18
CA SER A 178 -12.03 14.71 7.68
C SER A 178 -11.41 13.33 7.97
N ALA A 179 -12.19 12.38 8.50
CA ALA A 179 -11.73 11.00 8.71
C ALA A 179 -11.40 10.29 7.38
N LEU A 180 -12.17 10.55 6.32
CA LEU A 180 -11.87 10.05 4.98
C LEU A 180 -10.59 10.70 4.42
N GLU A 181 -10.37 12.00 4.64
CA GLU A 181 -9.13 12.68 4.27
C GLU A 181 -7.92 12.12 5.03
N SER A 182 -8.08 11.88 6.34
CA SER A 182 -7.03 11.26 7.17
C SER A 182 -6.71 9.83 6.68
N TYR A 183 -7.72 9.04 6.32
CA TYR A 183 -7.50 7.74 5.68
C TYR A 183 -6.71 7.88 4.37
N ALA A 184 -7.07 8.83 3.52
CA ALA A 184 -6.40 9.07 2.24
C ALA A 184 -4.93 9.53 2.45
N GLU A 185 -4.69 10.42 3.41
CA GLU A 185 -3.34 10.86 3.80
C GLU A 185 -2.48 9.69 4.28
N ASN A 186 -3.00 8.90 5.22
CA ASN A 186 -2.25 7.80 5.81
C ASN A 186 -2.08 6.58 4.89
N THR A 187 -2.74 6.56 3.73
CA THR A 187 -2.62 5.47 2.75
C THR A 187 -2.04 5.94 1.42
N TYR A 188 -2.72 6.81 0.70
CA TYR A 188 -2.33 7.23 -0.65
C TYR A 188 -1.23 8.28 -0.64
N SER A 189 -1.26 9.27 0.26
CA SER A 189 -0.16 10.22 0.41
C SER A 189 1.10 9.51 0.93
N ALA A 190 0.98 8.64 1.94
CA ALA A 190 2.09 7.84 2.44
C ALA A 190 2.77 7.00 1.34
N MET A 191 2.00 6.48 0.37
CA MET A 191 2.52 5.78 -0.79
C MET A 191 3.30 6.68 -1.75
N LEU A 192 2.86 7.95 -1.93
CA LEU A 192 3.60 8.94 -2.70
C LEU A 192 4.88 9.35 -1.99
N TYR A 193 4.87 9.54 -0.67
CA TYR A 193 6.08 9.82 0.13
C TYR A 193 7.12 8.70 0.01
N LEU A 194 6.70 7.44 0.06
CA LEU A 194 7.59 6.31 -0.20
C LEU A 194 8.19 6.36 -1.62
N THR A 195 7.39 6.78 -2.60
CA THR A 195 7.87 6.91 -3.99
C THR A 195 8.85 8.07 -4.14
N LEU A 196 8.60 9.21 -3.48
CA LEU A 196 9.52 10.35 -3.42
C LEU A 196 10.84 9.95 -2.73
N SER A 197 10.78 9.24 -1.60
CA SER A 197 11.96 8.74 -0.90
C SER A 197 12.83 7.82 -1.78
N ALA A 198 12.22 7.11 -2.74
CA ALA A 198 12.95 6.29 -3.72
C ALA A 198 13.68 7.11 -4.81
N LEU A 199 13.42 8.42 -4.92
CA LEU A 199 14.11 9.37 -5.80
C LEU A 199 15.25 10.02 -5.05
N PRO A 200 16.07 9.59 -4.27
CA PRO A 200 17.01 10.16 -3.31
C PRO A 200 16.85 11.68 -3.07
N GLN A 201 15.62 12.09 -2.77
CA GLN A 201 15.24 13.47 -2.46
C GLN A 201 14.43 13.51 -1.17
N ALA A 202 14.62 14.56 -0.39
CA ALA A 202 13.83 14.87 0.78
C ALA A 202 13.48 16.38 0.72
N SER A 203 12.27 16.70 0.30
CA SER A 203 11.81 18.07 0.10
C SER A 203 10.41 18.25 0.65
N VAL A 204 10.26 19.17 1.62
CA VAL A 204 8.96 19.59 2.17
C VAL A 204 8.00 19.99 1.06
N THR A 205 8.50 20.72 0.07
CA THR A 205 7.69 21.19 -1.05
C THR A 205 7.10 20.04 -1.88
N THR A 206 7.90 19.01 -2.19
CA THR A 206 7.41 17.86 -2.95
C THR A 206 6.44 17.02 -2.13
N ASP A 207 6.70 16.84 -0.84
CA ASP A 207 5.83 16.11 0.06
C ASP A 207 4.48 16.82 0.26
N HIS A 208 4.50 18.15 0.38
CA HIS A 208 3.27 18.93 0.49
C HIS A 208 2.38 18.80 -0.77
N ILE A 209 2.95 18.92 -1.97
CA ILE A 209 2.21 18.67 -3.22
C ILE A 209 1.70 17.24 -3.27
N ALA A 210 2.52 16.27 -2.87
CA ALA A 210 2.16 14.85 -2.84
C ALA A 210 1.03 14.55 -1.84
N SER A 211 0.97 15.25 -0.70
CA SER A 211 -0.13 15.16 0.27
C SER A 211 -1.47 15.45 -0.40
N HIS A 212 -1.61 16.61 -1.03
CA HIS A 212 -2.84 16.98 -1.70
C HIS A 212 -3.21 16.01 -2.83
N ILE A 213 -2.26 15.58 -3.65
CA ILE A 213 -2.50 14.58 -4.70
C ILE A 213 -2.94 13.26 -4.09
N GLY A 214 -2.29 12.81 -3.01
CA GLY A 214 -2.62 11.57 -2.32
C GLY A 214 -4.01 11.59 -1.68
N LYS A 215 -4.40 12.70 -1.04
CA LYS A 215 -5.75 12.90 -0.51
C LYS A 215 -6.80 12.78 -1.61
N ALA A 216 -6.61 13.48 -2.72
CA ALA A 216 -7.51 13.38 -3.88
C ALA A 216 -7.62 11.94 -4.42
N MET A 217 -6.47 11.24 -4.56
CA MET A 217 -6.42 9.85 -5.01
C MET A 217 -7.18 8.93 -4.07
N GLY A 218 -7.00 9.08 -2.77
CA GLY A 218 -7.61 8.23 -1.74
C GLY A 218 -9.12 8.42 -1.69
N ILE A 219 -9.61 9.66 -1.68
CA ILE A 219 -11.04 9.98 -1.74
C ILE A 219 -11.66 9.39 -3.02
N ALA A 220 -11.05 9.63 -4.18
CA ALA A 220 -11.55 9.09 -5.45
C ALA A 220 -11.50 7.55 -5.49
N ALA A 221 -10.52 6.92 -4.81
CA ALA A 221 -10.45 5.46 -4.73
C ALA A 221 -11.56 4.88 -3.87
N VAL A 222 -11.91 5.51 -2.75
CA VAL A 222 -13.05 5.11 -1.91
C VAL A 222 -14.35 5.24 -2.69
N LEU A 223 -14.60 6.37 -3.34
CA LEU A 223 -15.79 6.55 -4.18
C LEU A 223 -15.91 5.47 -5.27
N ARG A 224 -14.81 5.13 -5.96
CA ARG A 224 -14.79 4.04 -6.96
C ARG A 224 -15.08 2.67 -6.36
N GLY A 225 -14.72 2.47 -5.09
CA GLY A 225 -14.93 1.21 -4.37
C GLY A 225 -16.38 0.97 -3.96
N ILE A 226 -17.15 2.03 -3.69
CA ILE A 226 -18.52 1.95 -3.17
C ILE A 226 -19.41 0.96 -3.93
N PRO A 227 -19.53 0.99 -5.27
CA PRO A 227 -20.39 0.05 -5.98
C PRO A 227 -20.04 -1.42 -5.80
N PHE A 228 -18.77 -1.74 -5.56
CA PHE A 228 -18.30 -3.11 -5.36
C PHE A 228 -18.48 -3.58 -3.92
N ILE A 229 -18.35 -2.66 -2.96
CA ILE A 229 -18.51 -2.93 -1.53
C ILE A 229 -20.01 -2.97 -1.17
N ALA A 230 -20.82 -2.09 -1.75
CA ALA A 230 -22.27 -2.06 -1.53
C ALA A 230 -22.94 -3.33 -2.05
N PHE A 231 -22.51 -3.82 -3.21
CA PHE A 231 -23.11 -4.99 -3.86
C PHE A 231 -22.04 -6.04 -4.19
N PRO A 232 -21.49 -6.74 -3.17
CA PRO A 232 -20.44 -7.73 -3.38
C PRO A 232 -21.00 -8.91 -4.21
N PRO A 233 -20.17 -9.50 -5.09
CA PRO A 233 -20.59 -10.69 -5.82
C PRO A 233 -20.85 -11.84 -4.85
N LYS A 234 -21.87 -12.67 -5.10
CA LYS A 234 -22.33 -13.79 -4.24
C LYS A 234 -21.25 -14.83 -3.87
N GLN A 235 -20.11 -14.80 -4.55
CA GLN A 235 -18.96 -15.70 -4.33
C GLN A 235 -17.80 -15.03 -3.57
N ALA A 236 -17.93 -13.77 -3.14
CA ALA A 236 -16.90 -13.11 -2.37
C ALA A 236 -16.78 -13.77 -0.98
N PHE A 237 -15.56 -14.16 -0.61
CA PHE A 237 -15.26 -14.60 0.74
C PHE A 237 -15.39 -13.39 1.68
N GLY A 238 -16.28 -13.46 2.67
CA GLY A 238 -16.45 -12.39 3.66
C GLY A 238 -17.91 -12.06 3.91
N SER A 239 -18.16 -10.88 4.45
CA SER A 239 -19.49 -10.40 4.83
C SER A 239 -20.48 -10.47 3.66
N THR A 240 -21.61 -11.11 3.89
CA THR A 240 -22.76 -11.12 2.96
C THR A 240 -23.48 -9.78 2.94
N ASN A 241 -23.17 -8.89 3.87
CA ASN A 241 -23.78 -7.57 3.97
C ASN A 241 -22.88 -6.54 3.28
N GLY A 242 -23.44 -5.82 2.31
CA GLY A 242 -22.78 -4.67 1.71
C GLY A 242 -22.55 -3.55 2.76
N ALA A 243 -21.66 -2.62 2.45
CA ALA A 243 -21.41 -1.42 3.25
C ALA A 243 -21.32 -0.19 2.36
N ILE A 244 -21.71 0.97 2.89
CA ILE A 244 -21.60 2.25 2.20
C ILE A 244 -20.49 3.05 2.85
N LEU A 245 -19.43 3.32 2.10
CA LEU A 245 -18.25 4.02 2.60
C LEU A 245 -18.30 5.55 2.35
N LEU A 246 -19.50 6.14 2.35
CA LEU A 246 -19.66 7.59 2.38
C LEU A 246 -19.50 8.10 3.82
N PRO A 247 -18.94 9.30 4.03
CA PRO A 247 -18.87 9.91 5.33
C PRO A 247 -20.28 10.15 5.92
N LEU A 248 -20.45 9.78 7.21
CA LEU A 248 -21.76 9.83 7.86
C LEU A 248 -22.31 11.25 8.02
N ASP A 249 -21.44 12.24 8.24
CA ASP A 249 -21.82 13.67 8.28
C ASP A 249 -22.39 14.12 6.92
N VAL A 250 -21.72 13.78 5.82
CA VAL A 250 -22.18 14.10 4.46
C VAL A 250 -23.51 13.40 4.16
N MET A 251 -23.66 12.12 4.55
CA MET A 251 -24.92 11.38 4.39
C MET A 251 -26.06 12.03 5.18
N ALA A 252 -25.78 12.49 6.40
CA ALA A 252 -26.76 13.18 7.23
C ALA A 252 -27.19 14.53 6.64
N GLU A 253 -26.22 15.33 6.14
CA GLU A 253 -26.48 16.63 5.51
C GLU A 253 -27.34 16.51 4.22
N THR A 254 -27.10 15.48 3.43
CA THR A 254 -27.82 15.24 2.18
C THR A 254 -29.07 14.37 2.32
N GLY A 255 -29.33 13.89 3.54
CA GLY A 255 -30.50 13.06 3.84
C GLY A 255 -30.43 11.63 3.29
N VAL A 256 -29.24 11.17 2.88
CA VAL A 256 -29.02 9.81 2.35
C VAL A 256 -29.15 8.78 3.47
N LYS A 257 -29.92 7.72 3.20
CA LYS A 257 -29.99 6.55 4.07
C LYS A 257 -29.38 5.33 3.39
N GLU A 258 -28.59 4.58 4.13
CA GLU A 258 -27.96 3.37 3.63
C GLU A 258 -28.97 2.37 3.07
N GLU A 259 -30.13 2.21 3.75
CA GLU A 259 -31.22 1.35 3.30
C GLU A 259 -31.76 1.75 1.92
N ASP A 260 -31.86 3.04 1.62
CA ASP A 260 -32.34 3.54 0.34
C ASP A 260 -31.36 3.23 -0.78
N ILE A 261 -30.04 3.26 -0.48
CA ILE A 261 -29.00 2.86 -1.45
C ILE A 261 -29.11 1.37 -1.76
N PHE A 262 -29.27 0.51 -0.74
CA PHE A 262 -29.44 -0.94 -0.97
C PHE A 262 -30.73 -1.29 -1.71
N ARG A 263 -31.81 -0.50 -1.52
CA ARG A 263 -33.10 -0.71 -2.17
C ARG A 263 -33.16 -0.18 -3.60
N SER A 264 -32.63 1.02 -3.83
CA SER A 264 -32.83 1.81 -5.05
C SER A 264 -31.55 2.06 -5.85
N GLY A 265 -30.39 1.68 -5.33
CA GLY A 265 -29.08 1.87 -5.98
C GLY A 265 -28.83 3.33 -6.35
N ALA A 266 -28.56 3.60 -7.62
CA ALA A 266 -28.31 4.93 -8.16
C ALA A 266 -29.44 5.95 -7.98
N SER A 267 -30.68 5.46 -7.76
CA SER A 267 -31.87 6.30 -7.60
C SER A 267 -32.16 6.65 -6.14
N ALA A 268 -31.27 6.31 -5.20
CA ALA A 268 -31.43 6.67 -3.80
C ALA A 268 -31.45 8.20 -3.62
N PRO A 269 -32.47 8.76 -2.92
CA PRO A 269 -32.55 10.20 -2.70
C PRO A 269 -31.31 10.76 -2.01
N GLY A 270 -30.81 11.91 -2.48
CA GLY A 270 -29.64 12.60 -1.92
C GLY A 270 -28.28 11.94 -2.21
N LEU A 271 -28.22 10.73 -2.80
CA LEU A 271 -26.96 10.02 -3.05
C LEU A 271 -26.02 10.81 -3.96
N ARG A 272 -26.55 11.39 -5.05
CA ARG A 272 -25.73 12.18 -5.98
C ARG A 272 -25.16 13.42 -5.34
N ASP A 273 -25.93 14.07 -4.45
CA ASP A 273 -25.49 15.25 -3.70
C ASP A 273 -24.37 14.88 -2.70
N ALA A 274 -24.50 13.73 -2.01
CA ALA A 274 -23.45 13.22 -1.14
C ALA A 274 -22.17 12.92 -1.93
N VAL A 275 -22.30 12.26 -3.08
CA VAL A 275 -21.15 11.94 -3.95
C VAL A 275 -20.54 13.21 -4.51
N PHE A 276 -21.34 14.20 -4.91
CA PHE A 276 -20.88 15.52 -5.35
C PHE A 276 -20.03 16.20 -4.29
N THR A 277 -20.51 16.25 -3.04
CA THR A 277 -19.78 16.88 -1.93
C THR A 277 -18.42 16.21 -1.72
N VAL A 278 -18.36 14.88 -1.65
CA VAL A 278 -17.11 14.13 -1.46
C VAL A 278 -16.18 14.26 -2.68
N ALA A 279 -16.72 14.22 -3.91
CA ALA A 279 -15.94 14.36 -5.13
C ALA A 279 -15.37 15.79 -5.30
N THR A 280 -16.14 16.81 -4.89
CA THR A 280 -15.69 18.21 -4.86
C THR A 280 -14.47 18.35 -3.95
N ARG A 281 -14.50 17.74 -2.75
CA ARG A 281 -13.35 17.78 -1.85
C ARG A 281 -12.08 17.14 -2.47
N ALA A 282 -12.23 16.03 -3.19
CA ALA A 282 -11.11 15.44 -3.93
C ALA A 282 -10.58 16.38 -5.03
N ASN A 283 -11.48 17.07 -5.73
CA ASN A 283 -11.10 18.05 -6.77
C ASN A 283 -10.41 19.28 -6.18
N ASP A 284 -10.85 19.77 -5.02
CA ASP A 284 -10.23 20.90 -4.31
C ASP A 284 -8.76 20.61 -3.98
N HIS A 285 -8.45 19.40 -3.52
CA HIS A 285 -7.06 18.99 -3.32
C HIS A 285 -6.25 19.00 -4.62
N LEU A 286 -6.82 18.61 -5.77
CA LEU A 286 -6.11 18.70 -7.06
C LEU A 286 -5.92 20.15 -7.52
N ILE A 287 -6.89 21.02 -7.24
CA ILE A 287 -6.77 22.46 -7.50
C ILE A 287 -5.64 23.04 -6.66
N THR A 288 -5.63 22.76 -5.36
CA THR A 288 -4.57 23.22 -4.44
C THR A 288 -3.18 22.77 -4.92
N ALA A 289 -3.02 21.48 -5.29
CA ALA A 289 -1.74 21.00 -5.82
C ALA A 289 -1.28 21.75 -7.08
N ARG A 290 -2.21 22.13 -7.99
CA ARG A 290 -1.90 22.92 -9.18
C ARG A 290 -1.52 24.36 -8.84
N GLU A 291 -2.23 24.97 -7.91
CA GLU A 291 -1.95 26.32 -7.43
C GLU A 291 -0.57 26.39 -6.77
N MET A 292 -0.23 25.40 -5.93
CA MET A 292 1.09 25.28 -5.31
C MET A 292 2.20 25.23 -6.36
N LEU A 293 2.05 24.39 -7.40
CA LEU A 293 2.99 24.32 -8.52
C LEU A 293 3.10 25.64 -9.30
N SER A 294 1.97 26.32 -9.49
CA SER A 294 1.93 27.61 -10.18
C SER A 294 2.62 28.70 -9.36
N LYS A 295 2.29 28.80 -8.07
CA LYS A 295 2.90 29.77 -7.14
C LYS A 295 4.40 29.53 -6.99
N LEU A 296 4.83 28.27 -6.87
CA LEU A 296 6.24 27.93 -6.80
C LEU A 296 7.01 28.45 -8.02
N ARG A 297 6.45 28.34 -9.22
CA ARG A 297 7.09 28.82 -10.45
C ARG A 297 7.16 30.36 -10.54
N VAL A 298 6.12 31.05 -10.06
CA VAL A 298 6.05 32.51 -10.12
C VAL A 298 6.74 33.13 -8.91
N GLU A 299 6.38 32.71 -7.70
CA GLU A 299 6.74 33.37 -6.45
C GLU A 299 7.88 32.66 -5.69
N GLY A 300 8.16 31.39 -6.01
CA GLY A 300 9.15 30.56 -5.29
C GLY A 300 8.65 30.00 -3.96
N THR A 301 7.34 30.11 -3.68
CA THR A 301 6.69 29.56 -2.48
C THR A 301 5.47 28.74 -2.86
N VAL A 302 5.02 27.85 -1.99
CA VAL A 302 3.81 27.04 -2.22
C VAL A 302 2.53 27.70 -1.67
N GLY A 303 2.67 28.84 -0.98
CA GLY A 303 1.56 29.71 -0.58
C GLY A 303 0.94 29.43 0.79
N HIS A 304 1.19 28.31 1.42
CA HIS A 304 0.79 27.99 2.80
C HIS A 304 1.75 26.96 3.40
N ASP A 305 1.75 26.86 4.73
CA ASP A 305 2.61 25.94 5.45
C ASP A 305 2.08 24.51 5.37
N PHE A 306 2.99 23.55 5.45
CA PHE A 306 2.65 22.14 5.46
C PHE A 306 2.33 21.71 6.89
N GLU A 307 1.04 21.48 7.15
CA GLU A 307 0.59 20.96 8.44
C GLU A 307 0.61 19.43 8.39
N HIS A 308 1.52 18.82 9.15
CA HIS A 308 1.58 17.38 9.36
C HIS A 308 1.35 17.08 10.84
N GLU A 309 0.47 16.15 11.14
CA GLU A 309 0.22 15.71 12.53
C GLU A 309 1.45 15.05 13.20
N ASN A 310 2.48 14.65 12.41
CA ASN A 310 3.70 14.01 12.90
C ASN A 310 4.93 14.44 12.08
N ASP A 311 5.49 15.60 12.41
CA ASP A 311 6.71 16.15 11.76
C ASP A 311 7.97 15.29 11.94
N GLU A 312 7.99 14.36 12.90
CA GLU A 312 9.16 13.53 13.21
C GLU A 312 9.51 12.48 12.14
N GLU A 313 8.59 12.19 11.20
CA GLU A 313 8.80 11.16 10.19
C GLU A 313 9.48 11.67 8.90
N HIS A 314 9.52 12.99 8.70
CA HIS A 314 10.15 13.61 7.55
C HIS A 314 11.58 14.03 7.86
N GLN A 315 12.56 13.38 7.23
CA GLN A 315 13.96 13.80 7.31
C GLN A 315 14.25 14.78 6.16
N TYR A 316 14.11 16.06 6.42
CA TYR A 316 14.40 17.10 5.44
C TYR A 316 15.87 17.50 5.44
N THR A 317 16.45 17.64 4.24
CA THR A 317 17.86 18.00 4.07
C THR A 317 18.11 19.50 4.07
N SER A 318 17.08 20.33 3.80
CA SER A 318 17.18 21.80 3.93
C SER A 318 15.78 22.44 3.96
N LEU A 319 15.52 23.25 4.99
CA LEU A 319 14.32 24.10 5.08
C LEU A 319 14.47 25.40 4.28
N ASP A 320 15.70 25.85 3.97
CA ASP A 320 16.03 27.13 3.36
C ASP A 320 16.50 27.04 1.89
N ALA A 321 16.04 26.05 1.14
CA ALA A 321 16.39 25.97 -0.27
C ALA A 321 15.80 27.18 -1.05
N GLY A 322 16.63 27.83 -1.84
CA GLY A 322 16.18 28.93 -2.73
C GLY A 322 15.19 28.44 -3.79
N LYS A 323 14.46 29.38 -4.42
CA LYS A 323 13.43 29.10 -5.43
C LYS A 323 13.88 28.10 -6.50
N ASP A 324 15.07 28.28 -7.07
CA ASP A 324 15.56 27.44 -8.16
C ASP A 324 15.82 26.00 -7.71
N ALA A 325 16.29 25.82 -6.46
CA ALA A 325 16.49 24.49 -5.89
C ALA A 325 15.15 23.77 -5.65
N LYS A 326 14.15 24.44 -5.06
CA LYS A 326 12.80 23.88 -4.87
C LYS A 326 12.15 23.52 -6.21
N LEU A 327 12.32 24.34 -7.22
CA LEU A 327 11.80 24.08 -8.55
C LEU A 327 12.48 22.86 -9.19
N ALA A 328 13.80 22.74 -9.07
CA ALA A 328 14.55 21.58 -9.57
C ALA A 328 14.12 20.27 -8.88
N GLU A 329 13.87 20.30 -7.56
CA GLU A 329 13.35 19.16 -6.80
C GLU A 329 11.97 18.72 -7.32
N VAL A 330 11.05 19.66 -7.51
CA VAL A 330 9.72 19.40 -8.06
C VAL A 330 9.78 18.88 -9.50
N GLU A 331 10.64 19.41 -10.35
CA GLU A 331 10.82 18.94 -11.73
C GLU A 331 11.34 17.49 -11.76
N GLN A 332 12.25 17.14 -10.87
CA GLN A 332 12.76 15.77 -10.72
C GLN A 332 11.68 14.82 -10.17
N ALA A 333 10.85 15.30 -9.24
CA ALA A 333 9.75 14.53 -8.63
C ALA A 333 8.50 14.44 -9.51
N PHE A 334 8.42 15.19 -10.61
CA PHE A 334 7.18 15.38 -11.36
C PHE A 334 6.50 14.07 -11.79
N GLY A 335 7.28 13.04 -12.07
CA GLY A 335 6.76 11.71 -12.39
C GLY A 335 5.92 11.09 -11.27
N VAL A 336 6.20 11.42 -10.00
CA VAL A 336 5.45 10.93 -8.84
C VAL A 336 4.08 11.59 -8.72
N PHE A 337 3.90 12.79 -9.30
CA PHE A 337 2.64 13.53 -9.29
C PHE A 337 1.66 13.10 -10.41
N MET A 338 2.09 12.27 -11.34
CA MET A 338 1.29 11.83 -12.49
C MET A 338 -0.03 11.11 -12.14
N PRO A 339 -0.20 10.44 -10.98
CA PRO A 339 -1.48 9.90 -10.57
C PRO A 339 -2.62 10.94 -10.48
N SER A 340 -2.29 12.23 -10.28
CA SER A 340 -3.26 13.33 -10.35
C SER A 340 -4.03 13.36 -11.67
N VAL A 341 -3.37 13.02 -12.79
CA VAL A 341 -3.99 12.98 -14.14
C VAL A 341 -5.05 11.88 -14.22
N ALA A 342 -4.76 10.71 -13.68
CA ALA A 342 -5.72 9.58 -13.66
C ALA A 342 -6.90 9.91 -12.74
N THR A 343 -6.64 10.53 -11.59
CA THR A 343 -7.66 10.95 -10.62
C THR A 343 -8.57 12.01 -11.22
N GLN A 344 -8.00 13.07 -11.80
CA GLN A 344 -8.79 14.11 -12.48
C GLN A 344 -9.65 13.53 -13.60
N SER A 345 -9.05 12.67 -14.44
CA SER A 345 -9.79 12.06 -15.53
C SER A 345 -10.98 11.22 -15.07
N TRP A 346 -10.86 10.58 -13.89
CA TRP A 346 -11.97 9.84 -13.30
C TRP A 346 -13.03 10.78 -12.72
N LEU A 347 -12.64 11.85 -12.01
CA LEU A 347 -13.55 12.87 -11.48
C LEU A 347 -14.34 13.57 -12.61
N ASP A 348 -13.67 13.91 -13.72
CA ASP A 348 -14.32 14.49 -14.91
C ASP A 348 -15.39 13.52 -15.50
N ARG A 349 -15.13 12.23 -15.46
CA ARG A 349 -16.09 11.22 -15.92
C ARG A 349 -17.26 11.08 -14.96
N LEU A 350 -17.00 11.13 -13.65
CA LEU A 350 -18.01 11.10 -12.60
C LEU A 350 -18.97 12.32 -12.75
N GLN A 351 -18.41 13.49 -12.98
CA GLN A 351 -19.20 14.69 -13.24
C GLN A 351 -20.09 14.55 -14.50
N LYS A 352 -19.58 13.93 -15.57
CA LYS A 352 -20.33 13.72 -16.82
C LYS A 352 -21.54 12.80 -16.66
N VAL A 353 -21.53 11.91 -15.71
CA VAL A 353 -22.64 11.00 -15.37
C VAL A 353 -23.47 11.54 -14.20
N ASP A 354 -23.37 12.84 -13.91
CA ASP A 354 -24.12 13.50 -12.84
C ASP A 354 -23.94 12.80 -11.48
N PHE A 355 -22.69 12.49 -11.15
CA PHE A 355 -22.27 11.86 -9.88
C PHE A 355 -22.91 10.50 -9.58
N ASP A 356 -23.39 9.81 -10.60
CA ASP A 356 -23.88 8.44 -10.48
C ASP A 356 -22.71 7.44 -10.40
N LEU A 357 -22.37 6.97 -9.18
CA LEU A 357 -21.31 6.00 -8.96
C LEU A 357 -21.57 4.62 -9.60
N PHE A 358 -22.82 4.29 -9.86
CA PHE A 358 -23.21 2.99 -10.40
C PHE A 358 -23.17 2.94 -11.93
N ASP A 359 -22.95 4.07 -12.59
CA ASP A 359 -22.86 4.12 -14.05
C ASP A 359 -21.73 3.22 -14.59
N ALA A 360 -22.10 2.34 -15.53
CA ALA A 360 -21.19 1.36 -16.10
C ALA A 360 -19.99 1.99 -16.86
N SER A 361 -20.12 3.24 -17.33
CA SER A 361 -19.04 3.94 -18.02
C SER A 361 -17.84 4.21 -17.11
N LEU A 362 -18.05 4.41 -15.81
CA LEU A 362 -17.00 4.65 -14.83
C LEU A 362 -16.07 3.46 -14.63
N ARG A 363 -16.55 2.24 -14.91
CA ARG A 363 -15.77 0.99 -14.80
C ARG A 363 -14.85 0.76 -15.99
N ARG A 364 -15.05 1.48 -17.09
CA ARG A 364 -14.23 1.33 -18.30
C ARG A 364 -12.86 1.96 -18.10
N ALA A 365 -11.82 1.30 -18.59
CA ALA A 365 -10.47 1.86 -18.61
C ALA A 365 -10.43 3.18 -19.42
N ASP A 366 -9.70 4.16 -18.93
CA ASP A 366 -9.43 5.40 -19.69
C ASP A 366 -8.30 5.15 -20.70
N TRP A 367 -8.66 4.81 -21.93
CA TRP A 367 -7.71 4.57 -23.00
C TRP A 367 -6.94 5.85 -23.41
N LYS A 368 -7.44 7.05 -23.04
CA LYS A 368 -6.76 8.33 -23.30
C LYS A 368 -5.71 8.67 -22.24
N LEU A 369 -5.68 7.92 -21.12
CA LEU A 369 -4.75 8.20 -20.02
C LEU A 369 -3.28 8.30 -20.47
N PRO A 370 -2.72 7.39 -21.30
CA PRO A 370 -1.33 7.50 -21.74
C PRO A 370 -1.01 8.83 -22.44
N TRP A 371 -1.92 9.29 -23.29
CA TRP A 371 -1.79 10.55 -24.02
C TRP A 371 -1.91 11.77 -23.12
N LYS A 372 -2.91 11.78 -22.23
CA LYS A 372 -3.09 12.84 -21.23
C LYS A 372 -1.83 12.95 -20.36
N ALA A 373 -1.36 11.82 -19.86
CA ALA A 373 -0.18 11.76 -19.02
C ALA A 373 1.08 12.23 -19.76
N TYR A 374 1.27 11.82 -21.02
CA TYR A 374 2.40 12.28 -21.84
C TYR A 374 2.40 13.81 -22.00
N TRP A 375 1.26 14.40 -22.36
CA TRP A 375 1.16 15.86 -22.51
C TRP A 375 1.36 16.62 -21.20
N THR A 376 0.79 16.13 -20.11
CA THR A 376 0.98 16.70 -18.75
C THR A 376 2.45 16.64 -18.35
N TYR A 377 3.10 15.49 -18.53
CA TYR A 377 4.50 15.31 -18.19
C TYR A 377 5.42 16.17 -19.04
N SER A 378 5.20 16.23 -20.35
CA SER A 378 6.01 17.04 -21.28
C SER A 378 5.92 18.54 -21.02
N ARG A 379 4.75 19.04 -20.59
CA ARG A 379 4.51 20.43 -20.27
C ARG A 379 4.81 20.80 -18.83
N ARG A 380 5.08 19.79 -17.97
CA ARG A 380 5.25 19.98 -16.52
C ARG A 380 4.08 20.73 -15.85
N LYS A 381 2.85 20.55 -16.34
CA LYS A 381 1.62 21.16 -15.80
C LYS A 381 0.64 20.06 -15.46
N LEU A 382 0.11 20.07 -14.23
CA LEU A 382 -0.95 19.16 -13.76
C LEU A 382 -2.33 19.65 -14.24
#